data_c97044994ea958d3360ce263c9df2aeb
#
_entry.id   c97044994ea958d3360ce263c9df2aeb
#
_cell.length_a   1.000
_cell.length_b   1.000
_cell.length_c   1.000
_cell.angle_alpha   90.00
_cell.angle_beta   90.00
_cell.angle_gamma   90.00
#
_symmetry.space_group_name_H-M   'P 1'
#
loop_
_entity.id
_entity.type
_entity.pdbx_description
1 polymer ?
#
loop_
_entity_poly.entity_id
_entity_poly.type
_entity_poly.pdbx_seq_one_letter_code
_entity_poly.pdbx_strand_id
1 'polypeptide(L)'
;MKGYVSHLITENEKLEQELTADYDAAHAPVSHQQLLALQLRGDIDELSVCIHDCVSLVPMVKDLPADLLEEAGRILARQQAMGIRTVSFLNEMSYPCRLNELDIFRPILLHGMGDWSLLDMQPLVSVTGSPQASPQDVSIAREWGKKYGSGHDGQESCIVVGRLADACDVAAMEGCLDADGHVIAIMEVGFDGVAMEALCRRIVDEGGLVISTKWFGTPSGRNLCPCERLMAALCEQMIVVECQQQDESMTVVKEARKLGREIHCMKPIMHDISMEGIQVLPDKKTTVKKCERIFEWADKPYSIVYKIIAVYLQYERITCSGLIDKLKALHIATDPYGSVHSLMTDKGNSYGRVFMEENGFLVFVPELRERIEAIRGKFRV
;
A
#
# COMPACT_ATOMS: atom_id res chain seq x y z
N MET A 1 -49.79 -6.35 34.31
CA MET A 1 -49.24 -6.76 33.01
C MET A 1 -48.66 -5.61 32.22
N LYS A 2 -49.34 -4.45 32.08
CA LYS A 2 -48.77 -3.30 31.29
C LYS A 2 -47.43 -2.75 31.82
N GLY A 3 -47.22 -2.69 33.12
CA GLY A 3 -45.97 -2.20 33.71
C GLY A 3 -44.77 -3.12 33.51
N TYR A 4 -44.97 -4.42 33.46
CA TYR A 4 -43.90 -5.41 33.28
C TYR A 4 -43.38 -5.43 31.83
N VAL A 5 -44.29 -5.32 30.87
CA VAL A 5 -43.93 -5.25 29.44
C VAL A 5 -43.19 -3.95 29.14
N SER A 6 -43.57 -2.82 29.74
CA SER A 6 -42.86 -1.55 29.60
C SER A 6 -41.44 -1.62 30.15
N HIS A 7 -41.23 -2.27 31.26
CA HIS A 7 -39.90 -2.43 31.87
C HIS A 7 -38.98 -3.30 31.00
N LEU A 8 -39.49 -4.41 30.46
CA LEU A 8 -38.73 -5.27 29.56
C LEU A 8 -38.34 -4.61 28.25
N ILE A 9 -39.21 -3.76 27.69
CA ILE A 9 -38.91 -2.98 26.50
C ILE A 9 -37.78 -2.00 26.79
N THR A 10 -37.81 -1.29 27.91
CA THR A 10 -36.77 -0.33 28.30
C THR A 10 -35.44 -1.00 28.60
N GLU A 11 -35.45 -2.21 29.20
CA GLU A 11 -34.21 -2.98 29.41
C GLU A 11 -33.62 -3.49 28.11
N ASN A 12 -34.43 -3.97 27.16
CA ASN A 12 -33.97 -4.38 25.84
C ASN A 12 -33.38 -3.21 25.05
N GLU A 13 -34.05 -2.05 25.03
CA GLU A 13 -33.56 -0.84 24.37
C GLU A 13 -32.21 -0.38 24.98
N LYS A 14 -32.06 -0.49 26.28
CA LYS A 14 -30.80 -0.17 26.96
C LYS A 14 -29.69 -1.17 26.62
N LEU A 15 -30.01 -2.47 26.57
CA LEU A 15 -29.08 -3.52 26.19
C LEU A 15 -28.65 -3.39 24.72
N GLU A 16 -29.59 -3.06 23.82
CA GLU A 16 -29.27 -2.77 22.41
C GLU A 16 -28.39 -1.53 22.27
N GLN A 17 -28.62 -0.47 23.04
CA GLN A 17 -27.76 0.71 23.06
C GLN A 17 -26.36 0.39 23.60
N GLU A 18 -26.25 -0.40 24.66
CA GLU A 18 -24.96 -0.83 25.22
C GLU A 18 -24.20 -1.74 24.22
N LEU A 19 -24.88 -2.70 23.59
CA LEU A 19 -24.30 -3.57 22.57
C LEU A 19 -23.87 -2.78 21.31
N THR A 20 -24.67 -1.80 20.90
CA THR A 20 -24.32 -0.93 19.77
C THR A 20 -23.12 -0.05 20.10
N ALA A 21 -23.06 0.52 21.30
CA ALA A 21 -21.95 1.33 21.76
C ALA A 21 -20.66 0.51 21.90
N ASP A 22 -20.75 -0.72 22.39
CA ASP A 22 -19.61 -1.64 22.47
C ASP A 22 -19.15 -2.09 21.08
N TYR A 23 -20.09 -2.34 20.16
CA TYR A 23 -19.80 -2.66 18.77
C TYR A 23 -19.11 -1.48 18.08
N ASP A 24 -19.67 -0.27 18.20
CA ASP A 24 -19.09 0.95 17.64
C ASP A 24 -17.69 1.24 18.20
N ALA A 25 -17.50 1.03 19.50
CA ALA A 25 -16.19 1.17 20.14
C ALA A 25 -15.19 0.12 19.65
N ALA A 26 -15.63 -1.12 19.43
CA ALA A 26 -14.78 -2.21 18.94
C ALA A 26 -14.40 -2.05 17.47
N HIS A 27 -15.22 -1.32 16.68
CA HIS A 27 -15.03 -1.12 15.24
C HIS A 27 -14.66 0.32 14.88
N ALA A 28 -14.41 1.18 15.87
CA ALA A 28 -13.95 2.53 15.63
C ALA A 28 -12.68 2.52 14.76
N PRO A 29 -12.62 3.34 13.71
CA PRO A 29 -11.45 3.38 12.84
C PRO A 29 -10.23 3.85 13.64
N VAL A 30 -9.15 3.08 13.58
CA VAL A 30 -7.88 3.47 14.22
C VAL A 30 -7.22 4.54 13.37
N SER A 31 -6.92 5.69 13.98
CA SER A 31 -6.30 6.82 13.30
C SER A 31 -4.81 6.60 13.03
N HIS A 32 -4.24 7.32 12.06
CA HIS A 32 -2.79 7.34 11.81
C HIS A 32 -2.00 7.72 13.06
N GLN A 33 -2.52 8.65 13.88
CA GLN A 33 -1.89 9.06 15.13
C GLN A 33 -1.82 7.90 16.12
N GLN A 34 -2.89 7.13 16.26
CA GLN A 34 -2.91 5.96 17.13
C GLN A 34 -1.99 4.85 16.62
N LEU A 35 -1.99 4.58 15.31
CA LEU A 35 -1.08 3.60 14.70
C LEU A 35 0.39 4.00 14.90
N LEU A 36 0.71 5.29 14.72
CA LEU A 36 2.07 5.78 14.96
C LEU A 36 2.44 5.70 16.44
N ALA A 37 1.53 6.02 17.34
CA ALA A 37 1.77 5.91 18.79
C ALA A 37 2.04 4.46 19.21
N LEU A 38 1.32 3.47 18.63
CA LEU A 38 1.63 2.05 18.82
C LEU A 38 3.02 1.67 18.31
N GLN A 39 3.41 2.19 17.14
CA GLN A 39 4.75 1.98 16.61
C GLN A 39 5.84 2.66 17.46
N LEU A 40 5.58 3.85 18.02
CA LEU A 40 6.48 4.54 18.95
C LEU A 40 6.66 3.75 20.24
N ARG A 41 5.60 3.15 20.76
CA ARG A 41 5.63 2.28 21.95
C ARG A 41 6.50 1.04 21.70
N GLY A 42 6.59 0.57 20.48
CA GLY A 42 7.41 -0.58 20.09
C GLY A 42 6.64 -1.84 19.72
N ASP A 43 5.32 -1.78 19.65
CA ASP A 43 4.41 -2.91 19.45
C ASP A 43 4.28 -3.34 17.98
N ILE A 44 5.31 -3.14 17.18
CA ILE A 44 5.23 -3.31 15.71
C ILE A 44 4.90 -4.75 15.33
N ASP A 45 5.56 -5.72 15.96
CA ASP A 45 5.36 -7.13 15.66
C ASP A 45 3.96 -7.60 16.09
N GLU A 46 3.54 -7.22 17.30
CA GLU A 46 2.21 -7.53 17.83
C GLU A 46 1.12 -6.87 16.97
N LEU A 47 1.32 -5.61 16.60
CA LEU A 47 0.42 -4.87 15.74
C LEU A 47 0.28 -5.54 14.36
N SER A 48 1.39 -5.99 13.76
CA SER A 48 1.39 -6.70 12.47
C SER A 48 0.63 -8.02 12.55
N VAL A 49 0.81 -8.78 13.63
CA VAL A 49 0.08 -10.04 13.87
C VAL A 49 -1.41 -9.78 14.08
N CYS A 50 -1.79 -8.82 14.93
CA CYS A 50 -3.19 -8.47 15.14
C CYS A 50 -3.89 -8.07 13.85
N ILE A 51 -3.21 -7.30 12.99
CA ILE A 51 -3.73 -6.90 11.70
C ILE A 51 -3.86 -8.09 10.75
N HIS A 52 -2.87 -8.99 10.72
CA HIS A 52 -2.93 -10.20 9.91
C HIS A 52 -4.09 -11.11 10.34
N ASP A 53 -4.24 -11.33 11.62
CA ASP A 53 -5.27 -12.22 12.20
C ASP A 53 -6.65 -11.56 12.30
N CYS A 54 -6.80 -10.32 11.82
CA CYS A 54 -8.04 -9.54 11.90
C CYS A 54 -8.55 -9.32 13.33
N VAL A 55 -7.62 -9.22 14.29
CA VAL A 55 -7.95 -8.93 15.69
C VAL A 55 -8.19 -7.43 15.87
N SER A 56 -9.16 -7.08 16.73
CA SER A 56 -9.44 -5.67 17.04
C SER A 56 -8.24 -4.97 17.69
N LEU A 57 -7.87 -3.81 17.18
CA LEU A 57 -6.81 -2.96 17.75
C LEU A 57 -7.30 -2.06 18.90
N VAL A 58 -8.59 -2.03 19.16
CA VAL A 58 -9.19 -1.16 20.18
C VAL A 58 -8.57 -1.36 21.56
N PRO A 59 -8.31 -2.59 22.04
CA PRO A 59 -7.64 -2.79 23.33
C PRO A 59 -6.26 -2.13 23.38
N MET A 60 -5.45 -2.30 22.32
CA MET A 60 -4.11 -1.72 22.24
C MET A 60 -4.14 -0.18 22.24
N VAL A 61 -5.16 0.40 21.56
CA VAL A 61 -5.34 1.84 21.46
C VAL A 61 -5.84 2.45 22.77
N LYS A 62 -6.72 1.77 23.51
CA LYS A 62 -7.22 2.25 24.81
C LYS A 62 -6.12 2.43 25.86
N ASP A 63 -5.08 1.60 25.78
CA ASP A 63 -3.96 1.59 26.72
C ASP A 63 -2.79 2.50 26.29
N LEU A 64 -2.98 3.32 25.23
CA LEU A 64 -1.95 4.23 24.76
C LEU A 64 -1.74 5.40 25.75
N PRO A 65 -0.51 5.65 26.20
CA PRO A 65 -0.16 6.82 26.98
C PRO A 65 -0.43 8.13 26.20
N ALA A 66 -0.93 9.14 26.91
CA ALA A 66 -1.28 10.42 26.28
C ALA A 66 -0.07 11.13 25.66
N ASP A 67 1.10 11.02 26.30
CA ASP A 67 2.36 11.60 25.80
C ASP A 67 2.80 10.98 24.47
N LEU A 68 2.63 9.67 24.27
CA LEU A 68 2.90 9.01 22.98
C LEU A 68 1.92 9.44 21.89
N LEU A 69 0.65 9.65 22.25
CA LEU A 69 -0.33 10.18 21.31
C LEU A 69 0.02 11.61 20.88
N GLU A 70 0.42 12.46 21.85
CA GLU A 70 0.86 13.83 21.55
C GLU A 70 2.11 13.83 20.68
N GLU A 71 3.08 12.95 20.96
CA GLU A 71 4.30 12.83 20.17
C GLU A 71 3.97 12.38 18.74
N ALA A 72 3.17 11.36 18.58
CA ALA A 72 2.70 10.88 17.25
C ALA A 72 1.98 12.01 16.49
N GLY A 73 1.12 12.78 17.18
CA GLY A 73 0.43 13.92 16.57
C GLY A 73 1.40 15.02 16.12
N ARG A 74 2.42 15.34 16.92
CA ARG A 74 3.47 16.31 16.54
C ARG A 74 4.28 15.85 15.33
N ILE A 75 4.65 14.56 15.28
CA ILE A 75 5.38 13.99 14.15
C ILE A 75 4.54 14.10 12.86
N LEU A 76 3.29 13.64 12.88
CA LEU A 76 2.41 13.68 11.71
C LEU A 76 2.10 15.12 11.26
N ALA A 77 1.86 16.03 12.19
CA ALA A 77 1.63 17.44 11.87
C ALA A 77 2.87 18.06 11.20
N ARG A 78 4.07 17.75 11.70
CA ARG A 78 5.33 18.20 11.09
C ARG A 78 5.50 17.63 9.69
N GLN A 79 5.25 16.33 9.48
CA GLN A 79 5.30 15.71 8.17
C GLN A 79 4.31 16.37 7.20
N GLN A 80 3.08 16.58 7.63
CA GLN A 80 2.06 17.24 6.81
C GLN A 80 2.46 18.67 6.43
N ALA A 81 3.06 19.44 7.36
CA ALA A 81 3.58 20.77 7.08
C ALA A 81 4.72 20.79 6.06
N MET A 82 5.44 19.67 5.90
CA MET A 82 6.48 19.45 4.87
C MET A 82 5.93 18.86 3.57
N GLY A 83 4.61 18.70 3.43
CA GLY A 83 3.99 18.09 2.25
C GLY A 83 4.07 16.55 2.23
N ILE A 84 4.46 15.93 3.34
CA ILE A 84 4.54 14.47 3.45
C ILE A 84 3.17 13.93 3.87
N ARG A 85 2.56 13.15 3.00
CA ARG A 85 1.32 12.41 3.27
C ARG A 85 1.63 11.09 3.95
N THR A 86 0.78 10.69 4.88
CA THR A 86 0.81 9.37 5.52
C THR A 86 -0.44 8.59 5.12
N VAL A 87 -0.29 7.33 4.73
CA VAL A 87 -1.39 6.41 4.44
C VAL A 87 -1.26 5.15 5.26
N SER A 88 -2.39 4.50 5.54
CA SER A 88 -2.47 3.23 6.25
C SER A 88 -3.41 2.30 5.49
N PHE A 89 -3.06 1.03 5.38
CA PHE A 89 -3.93 0.06 4.72
C PHE A 89 -5.25 -0.19 5.47
N LEU A 90 -5.33 0.19 6.76
CA LEU A 90 -6.55 0.05 7.54
C LEU A 90 -7.61 1.09 7.19
N ASN A 91 -7.19 2.32 6.88
CA ASN A 91 -8.08 3.47 6.80
C ASN A 91 -8.10 4.15 5.42
N GLU A 92 -7.17 3.81 4.53
CA GLU A 92 -6.95 4.52 3.28
C GLU A 92 -7.14 3.64 2.05
N MET A 93 -8.04 4.06 1.16
CA MET A 93 -8.24 3.42 -0.13
C MET A 93 -7.04 3.61 -1.08
N SER A 94 -6.22 4.61 -0.82
CA SER A 94 -5.02 4.94 -1.60
C SER A 94 -3.77 4.16 -1.17
N TYR A 95 -3.90 3.25 -0.20
CA TYR A 95 -2.78 2.38 0.15
C TYR A 95 -2.48 1.40 -0.99
N PRO A 96 -1.22 1.27 -1.42
CA PRO A 96 -0.86 0.45 -2.57
C PRO A 96 -1.20 -1.02 -2.33
N CYS A 97 -2.13 -1.57 -3.13
CA CYS A 97 -2.59 -2.95 -2.94
C CYS A 97 -1.48 -3.99 -3.14
N ARG A 98 -0.44 -3.68 -3.95
CA ARG A 98 0.74 -4.54 -4.14
C ARG A 98 1.45 -4.87 -2.84
N LEU A 99 1.42 -3.97 -1.87
CA LEU A 99 2.06 -4.17 -0.56
C LEU A 99 1.34 -5.22 0.30
N ASN A 100 0.14 -5.63 -0.07
CA ASN A 100 -0.56 -6.72 0.61
C ASN A 100 0.09 -8.08 0.38
N GLU A 101 0.85 -8.23 -0.70
CA GLU A 101 1.63 -9.43 -0.97
C GLU A 101 2.73 -9.67 0.07
N LEU A 102 3.08 -8.64 0.83
CA LEU A 102 4.05 -8.72 1.94
C LEU A 102 3.48 -9.34 3.22
N ASP A 103 2.16 -9.56 3.27
CA ASP A 103 1.47 -10.19 4.39
C ASP A 103 1.76 -9.50 5.74
N ILE A 104 2.25 -10.22 6.74
CA ILE A 104 2.61 -9.66 8.06
C ILE A 104 3.72 -8.60 8.01
N PHE A 105 4.51 -8.59 6.93
CA PHE A 105 5.61 -7.64 6.73
C PHE A 105 5.19 -6.36 6.01
N ARG A 106 3.92 -6.22 5.63
CA ARG A 106 3.47 -5.00 4.96
C ARG A 106 3.58 -3.78 5.88
N PRO A 107 3.94 -2.61 5.35
CA PRO A 107 4.00 -1.39 6.12
C PRO A 107 2.63 -1.03 6.72
N ILE A 108 2.58 -0.80 8.02
CA ILE A 108 1.36 -0.36 8.70
C ILE A 108 1.03 1.07 8.31
N LEU A 109 2.05 1.92 8.32
CA LEU A 109 2.04 3.27 7.80
C LEU A 109 3.05 3.40 6.68
N LEU A 110 2.68 4.11 5.63
CA LEU A 110 3.56 4.53 4.55
C LEU A 110 3.52 6.04 4.45
N HIS A 111 4.69 6.66 4.46
CA HIS A 111 4.86 8.11 4.37
C HIS A 111 5.41 8.45 3.00
N GLY A 112 4.96 9.55 2.38
CA GLY A 112 5.49 9.90 1.06
C GLY A 112 5.18 11.32 0.65
N MET A 113 6.00 11.82 -0.29
CA MET A 113 5.91 13.16 -0.88
C MET A 113 5.98 13.04 -2.40
N GLY A 114 5.07 13.68 -3.11
CA GLY A 114 4.96 13.63 -4.57
C GLY A 114 3.66 13.01 -5.07
N ASP A 115 3.69 12.43 -6.27
CA ASP A 115 2.50 11.89 -6.93
C ASP A 115 2.23 10.44 -6.55
N TRP A 116 1.30 10.24 -5.62
CA TRP A 116 0.87 8.93 -5.15
C TRP A 116 0.16 8.09 -6.22
N SER A 117 -0.33 8.71 -7.30
CA SER A 117 -1.00 7.97 -8.38
C SER A 117 -0.06 7.03 -9.12
N LEU A 118 1.25 7.29 -9.07
CA LEU A 118 2.28 6.44 -9.68
C LEU A 118 2.28 5.01 -9.13
N LEU A 119 1.87 4.82 -7.86
CA LEU A 119 1.78 3.49 -7.23
C LEU A 119 0.70 2.61 -7.86
N ASP A 120 -0.25 3.22 -8.56
CA ASP A 120 -1.34 2.54 -9.26
C ASP A 120 -1.07 2.38 -10.76
N MET A 121 -0.06 3.07 -11.28
CA MET A 121 0.34 2.98 -12.68
C MET A 121 1.17 1.72 -12.95
N GLN A 122 1.27 1.34 -14.20
CA GLN A 122 2.04 0.18 -14.69
C GLN A 122 2.69 0.53 -16.03
N PRO A 123 3.83 -0.07 -16.35
CA PRO A 123 4.61 -1.01 -15.52
C PRO A 123 5.56 -0.31 -14.54
N LEU A 124 5.76 -0.90 -13.38
CA LEU A 124 6.77 -0.51 -12.39
C LEU A 124 7.99 -1.42 -12.53
N VAL A 125 9.14 -0.83 -12.79
CA VAL A 125 10.39 -1.57 -13.05
C VAL A 125 11.46 -1.14 -12.07
N SER A 126 12.25 -2.10 -11.56
CA SER A 126 13.41 -1.80 -10.73
C SER A 126 14.70 -2.13 -11.49
N VAL A 127 15.72 -1.29 -11.30
CA VAL A 127 17.09 -1.56 -11.78
C VAL A 127 18.01 -1.45 -10.58
N THR A 128 18.63 -2.56 -10.21
CA THR A 128 19.45 -2.66 -9.00
C THR A 128 20.80 -3.33 -9.26
N GLY A 129 21.71 -3.20 -8.32
CA GLY A 129 23.03 -3.82 -8.40
C GLY A 129 23.72 -3.88 -7.06
N SER A 130 24.96 -4.38 -7.05
CA SER A 130 25.79 -4.45 -5.85
C SER A 130 26.04 -3.06 -5.26
N PRO A 131 26.05 -2.89 -3.93
CA PRO A 131 26.53 -1.67 -3.28
C PRO A 131 27.99 -1.34 -3.67
N GLN A 132 28.75 -2.33 -4.13
CA GLN A 132 30.13 -2.22 -4.57
C GLN A 132 30.26 -2.24 -6.10
N ALA A 133 29.18 -1.90 -6.81
CA ALA A 133 29.16 -1.88 -8.27
C ALA A 133 30.27 -1.02 -8.88
N SER A 134 30.87 -1.50 -9.97
CA SER A 134 31.86 -0.74 -10.69
C SER A 134 31.26 0.50 -11.37
N PRO A 135 32.04 1.54 -11.69
CA PRO A 135 31.56 2.69 -12.47
C PRO A 135 30.90 2.29 -13.80
N GLN A 136 31.34 1.19 -14.40
CA GLN A 136 30.74 0.65 -15.62
C GLN A 136 29.34 0.10 -15.34
N ASP A 137 29.16 -0.61 -14.25
CA ASP A 137 27.85 -1.17 -13.85
C ASP A 137 26.86 -0.05 -13.50
N VAL A 138 27.31 0.97 -12.79
CA VAL A 138 26.52 2.18 -12.50
C VAL A 138 26.10 2.87 -13.80
N SER A 139 26.99 2.96 -14.80
CA SER A 139 26.66 3.52 -16.12
C SER A 139 25.63 2.66 -16.85
N ILE A 140 25.72 1.35 -16.78
CA ILE A 140 24.74 0.41 -17.34
C ILE A 140 23.37 0.61 -16.68
N ALA A 141 23.33 0.73 -15.34
CA ALA A 141 22.09 0.98 -14.60
C ALA A 141 21.42 2.29 -15.07
N ARG A 142 22.21 3.37 -15.26
CA ARG A 142 21.72 4.64 -15.78
C ARG A 142 21.10 4.51 -17.16
N GLU A 143 21.75 3.78 -18.08
CA GLU A 143 21.23 3.55 -19.42
C GLU A 143 19.91 2.74 -19.41
N TRP A 144 19.78 1.77 -18.53
CA TRP A 144 18.50 1.07 -18.33
C TRP A 144 17.43 2.01 -17.80
N GLY A 145 17.75 2.88 -16.83
CA GLY A 145 16.83 3.89 -16.35
C GLY A 145 16.33 4.80 -17.47
N LYS A 146 17.23 5.29 -18.33
CA LYS A 146 16.87 6.10 -19.52
C LYS A 146 15.96 5.32 -20.47
N LYS A 147 16.29 4.07 -20.77
CA LYS A 147 15.50 3.23 -21.64
C LYS A 147 14.07 3.06 -21.15
N TYR A 148 13.88 2.84 -19.87
CA TYR A 148 12.54 2.69 -19.28
C TYR A 148 11.80 4.03 -19.19
N GLY A 149 12.48 5.11 -18.84
CA GLY A 149 11.87 6.45 -18.78
C GLY A 149 11.37 6.96 -20.12
N SER A 150 12.15 6.76 -21.19
CA SER A 150 11.81 7.26 -22.54
C SER A 150 10.71 6.48 -23.26
N GLY A 151 10.41 5.26 -22.84
CA GLY A 151 9.59 4.34 -23.64
C GLY A 151 10.29 4.02 -24.99
N HIS A 152 10.86 2.84 -25.15
CA HIS A 152 11.63 2.49 -26.33
C HIS A 152 10.98 1.37 -27.14
N ASP A 153 11.22 1.36 -28.46
CA ASP A 153 10.75 0.31 -29.39
C ASP A 153 9.21 0.09 -29.41
N GLY A 154 8.43 1.16 -29.20
CA GLY A 154 6.96 1.07 -29.21
C GLY A 154 6.38 0.54 -27.90
N GLN A 155 7.21 0.40 -26.86
CA GLN A 155 6.75 0.17 -25.49
C GLN A 155 6.45 1.50 -24.79
N GLU A 156 5.41 1.52 -23.97
CA GLU A 156 5.09 2.65 -23.10
C GLU A 156 6.22 2.87 -22.09
N SER A 157 6.40 4.13 -21.66
CA SER A 157 7.34 4.46 -20.58
C SER A 157 6.98 3.70 -19.30
N CYS A 158 8.01 3.24 -18.58
CA CYS A 158 7.87 2.58 -17.30
C CYS A 158 8.21 3.55 -16.18
N ILE A 159 7.66 3.31 -15.00
CA ILE A 159 8.06 4.01 -13.79
C ILE A 159 9.22 3.25 -13.16
N VAL A 160 10.34 3.92 -12.91
CA VAL A 160 11.49 3.30 -12.25
C VAL A 160 11.34 3.38 -10.74
N VAL A 161 11.41 2.21 -10.08
CA VAL A 161 11.38 2.09 -8.62
C VAL A 161 12.78 1.75 -8.13
N GLY A 162 13.33 2.53 -7.20
CA GLY A 162 14.67 2.30 -6.67
C GLY A 162 14.83 2.76 -5.22
N ARG A 163 15.86 2.26 -4.56
CA ARG A 163 16.24 2.68 -3.21
C ARG A 163 17.20 3.87 -3.28
N LEU A 164 17.07 4.80 -2.37
CA LEU A 164 18.01 5.92 -2.22
C LEU A 164 19.23 5.51 -1.38
N ALA A 165 19.83 4.37 -1.70
CA ALA A 165 20.98 3.82 -0.99
C ALA A 165 22.09 3.36 -1.94
N ASP A 166 21.77 2.56 -2.94
CA ASP A 166 22.75 1.93 -3.82
C ASP A 166 23.02 2.75 -5.09
N ALA A 167 24.28 2.74 -5.52
CA ALA A 167 24.72 3.53 -6.67
C ALA A 167 24.00 3.16 -7.98
N CYS A 168 23.70 1.86 -8.18
CA CYS A 168 22.94 1.42 -9.36
C CYS A 168 21.49 1.89 -9.32
N ASP A 169 20.82 1.76 -8.18
CA ASP A 169 19.43 2.22 -8.00
C ASP A 169 19.33 3.72 -8.26
N VAL A 170 20.24 4.49 -7.66
CA VAL A 170 20.31 5.96 -7.84
C VAL A 170 20.59 6.33 -9.29
N ALA A 171 21.57 5.68 -9.93
CA ALA A 171 21.90 5.97 -11.34
C ALA A 171 20.74 5.65 -12.29
N ALA A 172 19.99 4.57 -12.02
CA ALA A 172 18.82 4.23 -12.81
C ALA A 172 17.70 5.26 -12.65
N MET A 173 17.44 5.71 -11.41
CA MET A 173 16.48 6.79 -11.17
C MET A 173 16.86 8.08 -11.85
N GLU A 174 18.11 8.51 -11.74
CA GLU A 174 18.62 9.69 -12.45
C GLU A 174 18.52 9.53 -13.97
N GLY A 175 18.85 8.34 -14.49
CA GLY A 175 18.72 8.05 -15.92
C GLY A 175 17.27 8.15 -16.41
N CYS A 176 16.31 7.68 -15.60
CA CYS A 176 14.88 7.78 -15.89
C CYS A 176 14.42 9.25 -15.94
N LEU A 177 14.81 10.05 -14.94
CA LEU A 177 14.51 11.48 -14.90
C LEU A 177 15.16 12.25 -16.08
N ASP A 178 16.41 11.90 -16.46
CA ASP A 178 17.07 12.48 -17.63
C ASP A 178 16.34 12.21 -18.97
N ALA A 179 15.43 11.25 -18.96
CA ALA A 179 14.60 10.87 -20.11
C ALA A 179 13.13 11.28 -19.94
N ASP A 180 12.86 12.26 -19.07
CA ASP A 180 11.51 12.76 -18.73
C ASP A 180 10.56 11.66 -18.21
N GLY A 181 11.10 10.59 -17.62
CA GLY A 181 10.33 9.51 -17.03
C GLY A 181 10.01 9.76 -15.55
N HIS A 182 9.12 8.93 -14.98
CA HIS A 182 8.73 9.04 -13.59
C HIS A 182 9.44 8.03 -12.71
N VAL A 183 9.70 8.44 -11.47
CA VAL A 183 10.43 7.66 -10.48
C VAL A 183 9.65 7.53 -9.19
N ILE A 184 9.70 6.33 -8.59
CA ILE A 184 9.32 6.09 -7.19
C ILE A 184 10.58 5.75 -6.42
N ALA A 185 10.99 6.64 -5.52
CA ALA A 185 12.17 6.44 -4.68
C ALA A 185 11.78 5.96 -3.29
N ILE A 186 12.51 4.97 -2.79
CA ILE A 186 12.32 4.39 -1.45
C ILE A 186 13.47 4.84 -0.57
N MET A 187 13.14 5.52 0.53
CA MET A 187 14.10 5.97 1.53
C MET A 187 14.26 4.92 2.63
N GLU A 188 15.50 4.63 3.01
CA GLU A 188 15.84 3.77 4.15
C GLU A 188 15.75 4.48 5.51
N VAL A 189 15.62 5.78 5.48
CA VAL A 189 15.50 6.66 6.65
C VAL A 189 14.19 7.45 6.58
N GLY A 190 13.82 8.10 7.69
CA GLY A 190 12.72 9.06 7.68
C GLY A 190 13.11 10.33 6.90
N PHE A 191 12.13 11.20 6.68
CA PHE A 191 12.28 12.44 5.90
C PHE A 191 13.13 13.54 6.59
N ASP A 192 13.76 13.24 7.71
CA ASP A 192 14.75 14.04 8.40
C ASP A 192 16.20 13.74 7.98
N GLY A 193 16.38 12.73 7.14
CA GLY A 193 17.68 12.41 6.56
C GLY A 193 18.10 13.42 5.50
N VAL A 194 19.22 14.11 5.74
CA VAL A 194 19.75 15.14 4.82
C VAL A 194 20.39 14.52 3.58
N ALA A 195 20.74 13.24 3.63
CA ALA A 195 21.33 12.53 2.53
C ALA A 195 20.33 12.44 1.36
N MET A 196 20.75 12.88 0.16
CA MET A 196 19.95 12.83 -1.07
C MET A 196 18.83 13.87 -1.20
N GLU A 197 18.81 14.94 -0.38
CA GLU A 197 17.78 15.96 -0.46
C GLU A 197 17.61 16.55 -1.86
N ALA A 198 18.69 16.78 -2.60
CA ALA A 198 18.64 17.32 -3.96
C ALA A 198 17.96 16.36 -4.96
N LEU A 199 18.24 15.05 -4.87
CA LEU A 199 17.59 14.05 -5.72
C LEU A 199 16.12 13.87 -5.34
N CYS A 200 15.80 13.84 -4.05
CA CYS A 200 14.41 13.77 -3.59
C CYS A 200 13.58 14.95 -4.10
N ARG A 201 14.13 16.16 -4.03
CA ARG A 201 13.46 17.35 -4.61
C ARG A 201 13.27 17.20 -6.11
N ARG A 202 14.33 16.84 -6.83
CA ARG A 202 14.24 16.62 -8.28
C ARG A 202 13.14 15.62 -8.64
N ILE A 203 13.08 14.48 -7.94
CA ILE A 203 12.06 13.47 -8.15
C ILE A 203 10.65 14.05 -7.97
N VAL A 204 10.42 14.78 -6.89
CA VAL A 204 9.10 15.37 -6.62
C VAL A 204 8.75 16.47 -7.59
N ASP A 205 9.70 17.36 -7.91
CA ASP A 205 9.50 18.48 -8.82
C ASP A 205 9.22 18.02 -10.27
N GLU A 206 9.77 16.86 -10.66
CA GLU A 206 9.53 16.23 -11.97
C GLU A 206 8.34 15.23 -11.95
N GLY A 207 7.48 15.30 -10.93
CA GLY A 207 6.24 14.53 -10.88
C GLY A 207 6.42 13.08 -10.40
N GLY A 208 7.52 12.77 -9.75
CA GLY A 208 7.78 11.49 -9.10
C GLY A 208 7.24 11.39 -7.68
N LEU A 209 7.57 10.29 -7.00
CA LEU A 209 7.15 9.99 -5.64
C LEU A 209 8.34 9.52 -4.80
N VAL A 210 8.48 10.07 -3.61
CA VAL A 210 9.44 9.59 -2.58
C VAL A 210 8.66 8.99 -1.43
N ILE A 211 8.96 7.76 -1.04
CA ILE A 211 8.27 7.04 0.05
C ILE A 211 9.23 6.52 1.10
N SER A 212 8.73 6.36 2.31
CA SER A 212 9.41 5.70 3.42
C SER A 212 8.42 4.99 4.33
N THR A 213 8.84 3.88 4.92
CA THR A 213 8.13 3.21 6.03
C THR A 213 8.49 3.82 7.38
N LYS A 214 9.46 4.72 7.40
CA LYS A 214 9.97 5.38 8.60
C LYS A 214 9.41 6.81 8.69
N TRP A 215 8.92 7.18 9.87
CA TRP A 215 8.46 8.54 10.15
C TRP A 215 9.64 9.49 10.40
N PHE A 216 9.34 10.77 10.44
CA PHE A 216 10.30 11.81 10.78
C PHE A 216 10.84 11.62 12.21
N GLY A 217 12.15 11.45 12.36
CA GLY A 217 12.82 11.18 13.64
C GLY A 217 12.82 9.71 14.07
N THR A 218 12.57 8.77 13.15
CA THR A 218 12.67 7.34 13.47
C THR A 218 14.07 6.99 13.96
N PRO A 219 14.22 6.36 15.15
CA PRO A 219 15.51 5.96 15.65
C PRO A 219 16.26 5.01 14.71
N SER A 220 17.58 5.13 14.64
CA SER A 220 18.42 4.23 13.87
C SER A 220 18.25 2.78 14.32
N GLY A 221 18.27 1.84 13.38
CA GLY A 221 18.15 0.42 13.65
C GLY A 221 16.71 -0.09 13.83
N ARG A 222 15.70 0.77 13.86
CA ARG A 222 14.31 0.34 13.89
C ARG A 222 13.89 -0.14 12.50
N ASN A 223 13.69 -1.43 12.36
CA ASN A 223 13.29 -2.05 11.09
C ASN A 223 11.76 -2.26 11.10
N LEU A 224 11.04 -1.41 10.37
CA LEU A 224 9.58 -1.47 10.24
C LEU A 224 9.16 -2.41 9.09
N CYS A 225 9.70 -2.14 7.91
CA CYS A 225 9.61 -2.99 6.72
C CYS A 225 10.89 -2.73 5.92
N PRO A 226 11.72 -3.73 5.66
CA PRO A 226 12.93 -3.54 4.87
C PRO A 226 12.64 -2.98 3.49
N CYS A 227 13.44 -2.00 3.05
CA CYS A 227 13.28 -1.35 1.75
C CYS A 227 13.37 -2.34 0.59
N GLU A 228 14.13 -3.43 0.77
CA GLU A 228 14.28 -4.52 -0.18
C GLU A 228 12.93 -5.22 -0.44
N ARG A 229 12.15 -5.48 0.60
CA ARG A 229 10.81 -6.06 0.48
C ARG A 229 9.84 -5.09 -0.16
N LEU A 230 9.91 -3.81 0.24
CA LEU A 230 9.06 -2.77 -0.31
C LEU A 230 9.29 -2.63 -1.82
N MET A 231 10.57 -2.56 -2.24
CA MET A 231 10.95 -2.49 -3.65
C MET A 231 10.48 -3.72 -4.44
N ALA A 232 10.73 -4.92 -3.90
CA ALA A 232 10.31 -6.17 -4.52
C ALA A 232 8.78 -6.29 -4.67
N ALA A 233 8.01 -5.77 -3.71
CA ALA A 233 6.55 -5.77 -3.77
C ALA A 233 6.01 -4.77 -4.80
N LEU A 234 6.64 -3.62 -4.94
CA LEU A 234 6.19 -2.57 -5.85
C LEU A 234 6.51 -2.89 -7.31
N CYS A 235 7.70 -3.43 -7.62
CA CYS A 235 8.08 -3.69 -9.01
C CYS A 235 7.39 -4.95 -9.59
N GLU A 236 7.19 -4.95 -10.90
CA GLU A 236 6.75 -6.12 -11.69
C GLU A 236 7.95 -6.82 -12.32
N GLN A 237 8.91 -6.03 -12.75
CA GLN A 237 10.12 -6.47 -13.40
C GLN A 237 11.34 -5.89 -12.69
N MET A 238 12.39 -6.69 -12.60
CA MET A 238 13.65 -6.29 -11.98
C MET A 238 14.83 -6.58 -12.91
N ILE A 239 15.66 -5.57 -13.15
CA ILE A 239 16.95 -5.72 -13.83
C ILE A 239 18.04 -5.71 -12.78
N VAL A 240 18.82 -6.78 -12.74
CA VAL A 240 19.98 -6.89 -11.86
C VAL A 240 21.25 -6.74 -12.70
N VAL A 241 21.92 -5.61 -12.54
CA VAL A 241 23.13 -5.29 -13.32
C VAL A 241 24.29 -6.13 -12.85
N GLU A 242 24.50 -6.15 -11.54
CA GLU A 242 25.48 -6.99 -10.86
C GLU A 242 24.99 -7.28 -9.43
N CYS A 243 25.26 -8.49 -8.94
CA CYS A 243 24.93 -8.86 -7.58
C CYS A 243 25.82 -9.97 -7.10
N GLN A 244 26.38 -9.85 -5.90
CA GLN A 244 27.13 -10.90 -5.24
C GLN A 244 26.27 -11.62 -4.21
N GLN A 245 26.61 -12.86 -3.90
CA GLN A 245 25.79 -13.73 -3.04
C GLN A 245 25.53 -13.16 -1.64
N GLN A 246 26.44 -12.33 -1.13
CA GLN A 246 26.39 -11.74 0.21
C GLN A 246 25.88 -10.30 0.22
N ASP A 247 25.51 -9.73 -0.93
CA ASP A 247 25.06 -8.35 -1.05
C ASP A 247 23.64 -8.16 -0.56
N GLU A 248 23.30 -6.97 -0.10
CA GLU A 248 21.94 -6.55 0.23
C GLU A 248 21.01 -6.62 -0.99
N SER A 249 21.52 -6.31 -2.19
CA SER A 249 20.81 -6.47 -3.45
C SER A 249 20.34 -7.91 -3.70
N MET A 250 21.07 -8.90 -3.17
CA MET A 250 20.64 -10.30 -3.20
C MET A 250 19.37 -10.54 -2.35
N THR A 251 19.17 -9.78 -1.29
CA THR A 251 17.93 -9.83 -0.49
C THR A 251 16.76 -9.34 -1.32
N VAL A 252 16.92 -8.25 -2.07
CA VAL A 252 15.90 -7.74 -3.01
C VAL A 252 15.52 -8.80 -4.04
N VAL A 253 16.53 -9.44 -4.66
CA VAL A 253 16.33 -10.51 -5.66
C VAL A 253 15.56 -11.69 -5.08
N LYS A 254 15.91 -12.12 -3.85
CA LYS A 254 15.22 -13.22 -3.16
C LYS A 254 13.77 -12.87 -2.85
N GLU A 255 13.50 -11.66 -2.38
CA GLU A 255 12.14 -11.21 -2.10
C GLU A 255 11.32 -11.06 -3.41
N ALA A 256 11.89 -10.47 -4.46
CA ALA A 256 11.27 -10.37 -5.77
C ALA A 256 10.91 -11.76 -6.35
N ARG A 257 11.80 -12.75 -6.19
CA ARG A 257 11.55 -14.13 -6.61
C ARG A 257 10.41 -14.79 -5.84
N LYS A 258 10.34 -14.60 -4.50
CA LYS A 258 9.22 -15.10 -3.68
C LYS A 258 7.87 -14.55 -4.13
N LEU A 259 7.87 -13.30 -4.59
CA LEU A 259 6.69 -12.61 -5.09
C LEU A 259 6.41 -12.88 -6.58
N GLY A 260 7.18 -13.76 -7.23
CA GLY A 260 6.98 -14.14 -8.62
C GLY A 260 7.26 -13.02 -9.63
N ARG A 261 8.16 -12.07 -9.28
CA ARG A 261 8.54 -10.98 -10.19
C ARG A 261 9.40 -11.49 -11.34
N GLU A 262 9.32 -10.82 -12.48
CA GLU A 262 10.20 -11.08 -13.61
C GLU A 262 11.60 -10.53 -13.33
N ILE A 263 12.62 -11.38 -13.33
CA ILE A 263 13.99 -10.98 -12.96
C ILE A 263 14.93 -11.27 -14.14
N HIS A 264 15.64 -10.22 -14.57
CA HIS A 264 16.65 -10.28 -15.61
C HIS A 264 18.01 -9.93 -15.04
N CYS A 265 19.01 -10.75 -15.32
CA CYS A 265 20.38 -10.52 -14.88
C CYS A 265 21.29 -10.24 -16.06
N MET A 266 22.07 -9.16 -15.95
CA MET A 266 22.96 -8.70 -17.02
C MET A 266 24.28 -9.47 -17.11
N LYS A 267 24.73 -10.09 -16.01
CA LYS A 267 25.99 -10.83 -15.96
C LYS A 267 25.79 -12.28 -15.49
N PRO A 268 26.62 -13.22 -15.96
CA PRO A 268 26.53 -14.63 -15.60
C PRO A 268 26.93 -14.94 -14.14
N ILE A 269 27.12 -13.97 -13.30
CA ILE A 269 27.60 -14.07 -11.91
C ILE A 269 26.67 -14.91 -11.01
N MET A 270 25.48 -15.15 -11.45
CA MET A 270 24.49 -15.95 -10.71
C MET A 270 24.61 -17.47 -10.90
N HIS A 271 25.74 -17.99 -11.32
CA HIS A 271 25.95 -19.44 -11.46
C HIS A 271 25.84 -20.22 -10.15
N ASP A 272 25.93 -19.55 -8.99
CA ASP A 272 25.83 -20.20 -7.67
C ASP A 272 24.43 -20.14 -7.04
N ILE A 273 23.50 -19.44 -7.63
CA ILE A 273 22.09 -19.52 -7.23
C ILE A 273 21.44 -20.58 -8.11
N SER A 274 20.81 -21.58 -7.49
CA SER A 274 19.89 -22.46 -8.21
C SER A 274 18.94 -21.58 -9.02
N MET A 275 19.16 -21.50 -10.33
CA MET A 275 18.42 -20.65 -11.28
C MET A 275 17.02 -21.21 -11.56
N GLU A 276 16.54 -22.16 -10.73
CA GLU A 276 15.17 -22.66 -10.81
C GLU A 276 14.18 -21.52 -10.55
N GLY A 277 13.58 -21.00 -11.61
CA GLY A 277 12.57 -19.95 -11.59
C GLY A 277 13.02 -18.57 -12.04
N ILE A 278 14.29 -18.36 -12.45
CA ILE A 278 14.67 -17.16 -13.20
C ILE A 278 14.56 -17.52 -14.67
N GLN A 279 13.41 -17.22 -15.25
CA GLN A 279 13.21 -17.40 -16.68
C GLN A 279 13.59 -16.11 -17.40
N VAL A 280 14.52 -16.24 -18.35
CA VAL A 280 14.57 -15.32 -19.48
C VAL A 280 13.34 -15.62 -20.31
N LEU A 281 12.25 -14.91 -20.11
CA LEU A 281 11.04 -15.11 -20.89
C LEU A 281 10.89 -14.05 -21.96
N PRO A 282 10.61 -14.52 -23.17
CA PRO A 282 9.99 -13.64 -24.15
C PRO A 282 8.53 -13.39 -23.73
N ASP A 283 8.17 -12.10 -23.64
CA ASP A 283 6.83 -11.58 -23.75
C ASP A 283 5.66 -12.48 -23.29
N LYS A 284 5.29 -12.37 -22.02
CA LYS A 284 3.87 -12.39 -21.65
C LYS A 284 3.64 -11.44 -20.49
N LYS A 285 3.15 -10.26 -20.80
CA LYS A 285 2.55 -9.33 -19.85
C LYS A 285 1.41 -10.04 -19.12
N THR A 286 1.67 -10.57 -17.93
CA THR A 286 0.59 -10.94 -17.02
C THR A 286 0.26 -9.69 -16.23
N THR A 287 -0.44 -8.78 -16.87
CA THR A 287 -1.05 -7.64 -16.18
C THR A 287 -2.18 -8.20 -15.34
N VAL A 288 -1.96 -8.39 -14.05
CA VAL A 288 -3.06 -8.64 -13.13
C VAL A 288 -3.94 -7.39 -13.19
N LYS A 289 -5.13 -7.52 -13.76
CA LYS A 289 -6.06 -6.38 -13.84
C LYS A 289 -6.35 -5.90 -12.43
N LYS A 290 -6.35 -4.58 -12.20
CA LYS A 290 -6.65 -3.97 -10.89
C LYS A 290 -7.89 -4.59 -10.23
N CYS A 291 -8.95 -4.81 -11.00
CA CYS A 291 -10.21 -5.42 -10.53
C CYS A 291 -10.05 -6.86 -10.02
N GLU A 292 -9.00 -7.58 -10.36
CA GLU A 292 -8.79 -8.95 -9.86
C GLU A 292 -8.32 -8.94 -8.40
N ARG A 293 -7.67 -7.88 -7.96
CA ARG A 293 -7.11 -7.75 -6.61
C ARG A 293 -8.16 -7.58 -5.52
N ILE A 294 -9.39 -7.18 -5.87
CA ILE A 294 -10.48 -7.09 -4.91
C ILE A 294 -10.77 -8.44 -4.25
N PHE A 295 -10.49 -9.55 -4.95
CA PHE A 295 -10.71 -10.90 -4.42
C PHE A 295 -9.67 -11.31 -3.39
N GLU A 296 -8.47 -10.71 -3.40
CA GLU A 296 -7.46 -10.89 -2.35
C GLU A 296 -7.95 -10.36 -0.99
N TRP A 297 -8.91 -9.42 -1.03
CA TRP A 297 -9.51 -8.81 0.15
C TRP A 297 -10.82 -9.44 0.58
N ALA A 298 -11.38 -10.35 -0.23
CA ALA A 298 -12.66 -10.98 0.07
C ALA A 298 -12.64 -11.80 1.37
N ASP A 299 -11.46 -12.27 1.78
CA ASP A 299 -11.25 -12.99 3.03
C ASP A 299 -10.68 -12.09 4.16
N LYS A 300 -10.59 -10.76 3.93
CA LYS A 300 -10.01 -9.79 4.88
C LYS A 300 -11.08 -8.79 5.36
N PRO A 301 -11.87 -9.13 6.40
CA PRO A 301 -13.03 -8.33 6.84
C PRO A 301 -12.68 -6.94 7.37
N TYR A 302 -11.42 -6.68 7.70
CA TYR A 302 -10.95 -5.35 8.11
C TYR A 302 -10.75 -4.38 6.93
N SER A 303 -10.63 -4.90 5.70
CA SER A 303 -10.45 -4.07 4.50
C SER A 303 -11.65 -3.15 4.28
N ILE A 304 -11.38 -1.87 3.98
CA ILE A 304 -12.44 -0.91 3.67
C ILE A 304 -13.27 -1.34 2.46
N VAL A 305 -12.63 -1.94 1.46
CA VAL A 305 -13.32 -2.46 0.27
C VAL A 305 -14.25 -3.61 0.63
N TYR A 306 -13.79 -4.55 1.44
CA TYR A 306 -14.63 -5.63 1.95
C TYR A 306 -15.87 -5.07 2.66
N LYS A 307 -15.68 -4.14 3.58
CA LYS A 307 -16.77 -3.54 4.36
C LYS A 307 -17.77 -2.80 3.48
N ILE A 308 -17.29 -2.03 2.49
CA ILE A 308 -18.16 -1.33 1.54
C ILE A 308 -19.00 -2.33 0.72
N ILE A 309 -18.36 -3.40 0.21
CA ILE A 309 -19.04 -4.44 -0.55
C ILE A 309 -20.03 -5.20 0.35
N ALA A 310 -19.64 -5.53 1.57
CA ALA A 310 -20.51 -6.20 2.53
C ALA A 310 -21.78 -5.39 2.84
N VAL A 311 -21.66 -4.08 3.03
CA VAL A 311 -22.82 -3.19 3.19
C VAL A 311 -23.64 -3.12 1.90
N TYR A 312 -23.01 -2.94 0.75
CA TYR A 312 -23.71 -2.90 -0.55
C TYR A 312 -24.55 -4.16 -0.78
N LEU A 313 -24.01 -5.34 -0.50
CA LEU A 313 -24.67 -6.63 -0.74
C LEU A 313 -25.89 -6.92 0.16
N GLN A 314 -26.13 -6.08 1.17
CA GLN A 314 -27.36 -6.17 1.99
C GLN A 314 -28.60 -5.61 1.30
N TYR A 315 -28.40 -4.85 0.21
CA TYR A 315 -29.47 -4.18 -0.51
C TYR A 315 -29.64 -4.76 -1.91
N GLU A 316 -30.88 -4.94 -2.36
CA GLU A 316 -31.15 -5.31 -3.75
C GLU A 316 -30.84 -4.17 -4.72
N ARG A 317 -31.12 -2.94 -4.27
CA ARG A 317 -30.84 -1.69 -5.00
C ARG A 317 -30.45 -0.60 -4.03
N ILE A 318 -29.36 0.06 -4.27
CA ILE A 318 -28.91 1.19 -3.49
C ILE A 318 -28.31 2.26 -4.40
N THR A 319 -28.62 3.54 -4.13
CA THR A 319 -28.01 4.68 -4.82
C THR A 319 -26.63 4.97 -4.24
N CYS A 320 -25.80 5.72 -4.96
CA CYS A 320 -24.49 6.15 -4.44
C CYS A 320 -24.63 6.92 -3.11
N SER A 321 -25.54 7.88 -3.04
CA SER A 321 -25.83 8.61 -1.80
C SER A 321 -26.34 7.70 -0.68
N GLY A 322 -27.22 6.76 -1.01
CA GLY A 322 -27.73 5.80 -0.03
C GLY A 322 -26.64 4.91 0.58
N LEU A 323 -25.70 4.45 -0.23
CA LEU A 323 -24.57 3.67 0.27
C LEU A 323 -23.66 4.52 1.17
N ILE A 324 -23.36 5.75 0.75
CA ILE A 324 -22.55 6.71 1.54
C ILE A 324 -23.20 6.96 2.91
N ASP A 325 -24.52 7.17 2.95
CA ASP A 325 -25.24 7.41 4.20
C ASP A 325 -25.22 6.20 5.13
N LYS A 326 -25.28 4.97 4.56
CA LYS A 326 -25.14 3.74 5.36
C LYS A 326 -23.74 3.57 5.92
N LEU A 327 -22.71 3.85 5.11
CA LEU A 327 -21.33 3.78 5.57
C LEU A 327 -21.03 4.81 6.67
N LYS A 328 -21.63 6.00 6.59
CA LYS A 328 -21.56 7.01 7.66
C LYS A 328 -22.22 6.52 8.94
N ALA A 329 -23.44 6.00 8.84
CA ALA A 329 -24.18 5.48 9.99
C ALA A 329 -23.48 4.31 10.68
N LEU A 330 -22.75 3.50 9.92
CA LEU A 330 -21.98 2.35 10.42
C LEU A 330 -20.53 2.68 10.76
N HIS A 331 -20.11 3.94 10.66
CA HIS A 331 -18.72 4.39 10.91
C HIS A 331 -17.64 3.54 10.20
N ILE A 332 -17.95 3.04 8.99
CA ILE A 332 -17.09 2.08 8.27
C ILE A 332 -15.89 2.76 7.62
N ALA A 333 -16.01 4.03 7.22
CA ALA A 333 -14.94 4.77 6.57
C ALA A 333 -14.82 6.19 7.16
N THR A 334 -13.60 6.71 7.24
CA THR A 334 -13.33 8.09 7.64
C THR A 334 -13.82 9.10 6.61
N ASP A 335 -13.70 8.75 5.32
CA ASP A 335 -14.29 9.47 4.19
C ASP A 335 -15.15 8.52 3.35
N PRO A 336 -16.42 8.29 3.71
CA PRO A 336 -17.30 7.42 2.95
C PRO A 336 -17.58 7.91 1.53
N TYR A 337 -17.60 9.24 1.29
CA TYR A 337 -17.79 9.80 -0.04
C TYR A 337 -16.60 9.50 -0.95
N GLY A 338 -15.39 9.85 -0.53
CA GLY A 338 -14.16 9.58 -1.29
C GLY A 338 -13.96 8.09 -1.52
N SER A 339 -14.23 7.25 -0.49
CA SER A 339 -14.11 5.80 -0.60
C SER A 339 -15.04 5.19 -1.66
N VAL A 340 -16.34 5.56 -1.68
CA VAL A 340 -17.28 5.06 -2.69
C VAL A 340 -16.96 5.63 -4.07
N HIS A 341 -16.63 6.92 -4.14
CA HIS A 341 -16.32 7.58 -5.40
C HIS A 341 -15.06 6.99 -6.05
N SER A 342 -14.03 6.66 -5.27
CA SER A 342 -12.83 6.00 -5.79
C SER A 342 -13.10 4.61 -6.34
N LEU A 343 -14.08 3.87 -5.80
CA LEU A 343 -14.53 2.59 -6.36
C LEU A 343 -15.42 2.72 -7.60
N MET A 344 -15.96 3.91 -7.88
CA MET A 344 -16.70 4.21 -9.10
C MET A 344 -15.82 4.73 -10.23
N THR A 345 -14.64 5.25 -9.89
CA THR A 345 -13.67 5.80 -10.83
C THR A 345 -12.35 5.06 -10.69
N ASP A 346 -11.58 4.87 -11.72
CA ASP A 346 -10.23 4.29 -11.62
C ASP A 346 -9.21 5.22 -10.93
N LYS A 347 -9.66 6.34 -10.42
CA LYS A 347 -8.79 7.38 -9.85
C LYS A 347 -8.74 7.28 -8.33
N GLY A 348 -7.53 7.28 -7.79
CA GLY A 348 -7.31 7.40 -6.35
C GLY A 348 -7.46 6.11 -5.54
N ASN A 349 -7.48 4.94 -6.18
CA ASN A 349 -7.45 3.66 -5.49
C ASN A 349 -6.66 2.61 -6.29
N SER A 350 -6.17 1.61 -5.57
CA SER A 350 -5.38 0.50 -6.13
C SER A 350 -6.23 -0.70 -6.60
N TYR A 351 -7.56 -0.64 -6.45
CA TYR A 351 -8.45 -1.76 -6.73
C TYR A 351 -9.10 -1.69 -8.11
N GLY A 352 -9.04 -0.50 -8.73
CA GLY A 352 -9.75 -0.24 -9.97
C GLY A 352 -11.23 0.02 -9.76
N ARG A 353 -11.96 0.13 -10.86
CA ARG A 353 -13.38 0.42 -10.83
C ARG A 353 -14.18 -0.81 -10.40
N VAL A 354 -14.94 -0.67 -9.33
CA VAL A 354 -15.77 -1.74 -8.74
C VAL A 354 -17.24 -1.54 -9.06
N PHE A 355 -17.70 -0.29 -8.94
CA PHE A 355 -19.07 0.09 -9.17
C PHE A 355 -19.25 0.96 -10.40
N MET A 356 -20.40 0.87 -11.00
CA MET A 356 -20.92 1.81 -11.99
C MET A 356 -22.36 2.19 -11.63
N GLU A 357 -22.83 3.28 -12.19
CA GLU A 357 -24.22 3.70 -12.00
C GLU A 357 -25.05 3.26 -13.20
N GLU A 358 -26.15 2.59 -12.93
CA GLU A 358 -27.11 2.13 -13.93
C GLU A 358 -28.53 2.46 -13.44
N ASN A 359 -29.25 3.28 -14.19
CA ASN A 359 -30.59 3.75 -13.85
C ASN A 359 -30.69 4.42 -12.45
N GLY A 360 -29.66 5.15 -12.04
CA GLY A 360 -29.57 5.85 -10.75
C GLY A 360 -29.19 4.97 -9.56
N PHE A 361 -28.86 3.70 -9.79
CA PHE A 361 -28.42 2.76 -8.76
C PHE A 361 -26.98 2.30 -9.01
N LEU A 362 -26.28 2.01 -7.92
CA LEU A 362 -24.98 1.36 -8.01
C LEU A 362 -25.12 -0.10 -8.42
N VAL A 363 -24.28 -0.53 -9.35
CA VAL A 363 -24.14 -1.92 -9.75
C VAL A 363 -22.65 -2.25 -9.87
N PHE A 364 -22.29 -3.51 -9.70
CA PHE A 364 -20.93 -3.94 -10.00
C PHE A 364 -20.63 -3.79 -11.47
N VAL A 365 -19.37 -3.44 -11.80
CA VAL A 365 -18.92 -3.51 -13.20
C VAL A 365 -19.09 -4.95 -13.73
N PRO A 366 -19.36 -5.12 -15.03
CA PRO A 366 -19.72 -6.45 -15.59
C PRO A 366 -18.69 -7.53 -15.25
N GLU A 367 -17.41 -7.20 -15.28
CA GLU A 367 -16.30 -8.11 -15.06
C GLU A 367 -16.25 -8.69 -13.62
N LEU A 368 -16.84 -7.97 -12.66
CA LEU A 368 -16.85 -8.37 -11.24
C LEU A 368 -18.17 -9.03 -10.84
N ARG A 369 -19.27 -8.78 -11.55
CA ARG A 369 -20.63 -9.16 -11.14
C ARG A 369 -20.76 -10.64 -10.80
N GLU A 370 -20.43 -11.52 -11.75
CA GLU A 370 -20.53 -12.97 -11.55
C GLU A 370 -19.60 -13.49 -10.47
N ARG A 371 -18.38 -12.95 -10.40
CA ARG A 371 -17.37 -13.39 -9.45
C ARG A 371 -17.75 -13.01 -8.02
N ILE A 372 -18.27 -11.81 -7.79
CA ILE A 372 -18.71 -11.37 -6.45
C ILE A 372 -19.97 -12.14 -6.03
N GLU A 373 -20.90 -12.39 -6.93
CA GLU A 373 -22.05 -13.24 -6.62
C GLU A 373 -21.64 -14.65 -6.20
N ALA A 374 -20.63 -15.24 -6.84
CA ALA A 374 -20.12 -16.56 -6.47
C ALA A 374 -19.54 -16.63 -5.05
N ILE A 375 -19.05 -15.51 -4.51
CA ILE A 375 -18.47 -15.42 -3.16
C ILE A 375 -19.31 -14.57 -2.19
N ARG A 376 -20.54 -14.21 -2.58
CA ARG A 376 -21.42 -13.32 -1.81
C ARG A 376 -21.58 -13.74 -0.35
N GLY A 377 -21.65 -15.03 -0.09
CA GLY A 377 -21.77 -15.60 1.26
C GLY A 377 -20.56 -15.39 2.18
N LYS A 378 -19.42 -14.96 1.64
CA LYS A 378 -18.24 -14.62 2.44
C LYS A 378 -18.34 -13.22 3.07
N PHE A 379 -19.06 -12.30 2.44
CA PHE A 379 -19.19 -10.93 2.93
C PHE A 379 -20.22 -10.87 4.06
N ARG A 380 -19.74 -10.53 5.25
CA ARG A 380 -20.57 -10.30 6.45
C ARG A 380 -20.25 -8.91 6.98
N VAL A 381 -21.29 -8.20 7.43
CA VAL A 381 -21.15 -6.92 8.14
C VAL A 381 -21.16 -7.19 9.62
#